data_b15e905165fb1219c6b3a6d98dc79e57
#
_entry.id   b15e905165fb1219c6b3a6d98dc79e57
#
_cell.length_a   1.000
_cell.length_b   1.000
_cell.length_c   1.000
_cell.angle_alpha   90.00
_cell.angle_beta   90.00
_cell.angle_gamma   90.00
#
_symmetry.space_group_name_H-M   'P 1'
#
loop_
_entity.id
_entity.type
_entity.pdbx_description
1 polymer ?
#
loop_
_entity_poly.entity_id
_entity_poly.type
_entity_poly.pdbx_seq_one_letter_code
_entity_poly.pdbx_strand_id
1 'polypeptide(L)'
;MSPEKLIDLAKEAMTHAYVPYSGYKVGAALLCADGTVYQGCNIENAAYGPTNCAERTAFFKAVYDGHRSFTAIAVVGGKDGAITGSFPPCGVCRQVMREFVHDEFMIYMGGADGYTAMSMAELLPAGFKASEHMAL
;
A
#
# COMPACT_ATOMS: atom_id res chain seq x y z
N MET A 1 3.46 16.63 0.76
CA MET A 1 2.20 16.13 1.38
C MET A 1 2.53 15.54 2.74
N SER A 2 1.74 15.85 3.76
CA SER A 2 1.96 15.30 5.11
C SER A 2 1.52 13.83 5.19
N PRO A 3 2.10 13.04 6.11
CA PRO A 3 1.63 11.69 6.35
C PRO A 3 0.14 11.62 6.71
N GLU A 4 -0.34 12.57 7.52
CA GLU A 4 -1.75 12.63 7.93
C GLU A 4 -2.68 12.82 6.74
N LYS A 5 -2.31 13.68 5.80
CA LYS A 5 -3.11 13.91 4.60
C LYS A 5 -3.13 12.69 3.69
N LEU A 6 -1.99 12.01 3.57
CA LEU A 6 -1.90 10.77 2.79
C LEU A 6 -2.76 9.67 3.42
N ILE A 7 -2.78 9.58 4.75
CA ILE A 7 -3.63 8.65 5.48
C ILE A 7 -5.11 8.97 5.25
N ASP A 8 -5.50 10.24 5.23
CA ASP A 8 -6.88 10.63 4.94
C ASP A 8 -7.31 10.16 3.53
N LEU A 9 -6.41 10.26 2.56
CA LEU A 9 -6.68 9.75 1.21
C LEU A 9 -6.77 8.22 1.18
N ALA A 10 -6.01 7.53 2.01
CA ALA A 10 -6.14 6.08 2.16
C ALA A 10 -7.48 5.69 2.79
N LYS A 11 -7.96 6.45 3.78
CA LYS A 11 -9.29 6.25 4.37
C LYS A 11 -10.41 6.44 3.35
N GLU A 12 -10.27 7.44 2.50
CA GLU A 12 -11.22 7.65 1.41
C GLU A 12 -11.22 6.47 0.44
N ALA A 13 -10.03 5.99 0.05
CA ALA A 13 -9.90 4.84 -0.83
C ALA A 13 -10.53 3.57 -0.24
N MET A 14 -10.44 3.38 1.07
CA MET A 14 -11.01 2.24 1.77
C MET A 14 -12.52 2.11 1.55
N THR A 15 -13.23 3.21 1.32
CA THR A 15 -14.68 3.20 1.08
C THR A 15 -15.06 2.50 -0.22
N HIS A 16 -14.12 2.31 -1.14
CA HIS A 16 -14.34 1.63 -2.42
C HIS A 16 -14.06 0.13 -2.37
N ALA A 17 -13.61 -0.41 -1.25
CA ALA A 17 -13.21 -1.80 -1.13
C ALA A 17 -14.35 -2.77 -1.46
N TYR A 18 -14.01 -3.83 -2.18
CA TYR A 18 -14.94 -4.92 -2.49
C TYR A 18 -14.53 -6.16 -1.68
N VAL A 19 -15.23 -6.41 -0.56
CA VAL A 19 -14.80 -7.41 0.43
C VAL A 19 -15.95 -8.32 0.91
N PRO A 20 -16.68 -8.96 -0.02
CA PRO A 20 -17.85 -9.77 0.36
C PRO A 20 -17.48 -11.03 1.15
N TYR A 21 -16.20 -11.45 1.14
CA TYR A 21 -15.77 -12.68 1.80
C TYR A 21 -15.22 -12.43 3.19
N SER A 22 -14.30 -11.47 3.36
CA SER A 22 -13.66 -11.22 4.65
C SER A 22 -14.32 -10.12 5.47
N GLY A 23 -14.91 -9.13 4.83
CA GLY A 23 -15.40 -7.93 5.51
C GLY A 23 -14.28 -6.97 5.94
N TYR A 24 -13.00 -7.29 5.68
CA TYR A 24 -11.88 -6.41 6.00
C TYR A 24 -11.63 -5.44 4.85
N LYS A 25 -12.00 -4.18 5.04
CA LYS A 25 -11.77 -3.11 4.07
C LYS A 25 -10.40 -2.50 4.28
N VAL A 26 -9.64 -2.36 3.21
CA VAL A 26 -8.30 -1.75 3.22
C VAL A 26 -8.24 -0.67 2.15
N GLY A 27 -7.61 0.44 2.49
CA GLY A 27 -7.34 1.53 1.56
C GLY A 27 -5.88 1.90 1.57
N ALA A 28 -5.39 2.35 0.43
CA ALA A 28 -4.03 2.82 0.26
C ALA A 28 -4.00 4.11 -0.55
N ALA A 29 -2.99 4.93 -0.27
CA ALA A 29 -2.70 6.13 -1.05
C ALA A 29 -1.21 6.19 -1.32
N LEU A 30 -0.82 6.08 -2.58
CA LEU A 30 0.56 6.04 -3.04
C LEU A 30 0.97 7.41 -3.57
N LEU A 31 2.02 7.98 -2.97
CA LEU A 31 2.57 9.27 -3.39
C LEU A 31 3.73 9.03 -4.36
N CYS A 32 3.57 9.52 -5.58
CA CYS A 32 4.63 9.52 -6.59
C CYS A 32 5.60 10.69 -6.36
N ALA A 33 6.81 10.57 -6.92
CA ALA A 33 7.85 11.59 -6.77
C ALA A 33 7.44 12.97 -7.31
N ASP A 34 6.56 13.00 -8.32
CA ASP A 34 6.06 14.24 -8.91
C ASP A 34 4.88 14.87 -8.15
N GLY A 35 4.46 14.25 -7.05
CA GLY A 35 3.33 14.72 -6.24
C GLY A 35 1.98 14.09 -6.58
N THR A 36 1.88 13.31 -7.65
CA THR A 36 0.64 12.59 -8.00
C THR A 36 0.33 11.53 -6.94
N VAL A 37 -0.93 11.39 -6.57
CA VAL A 37 -1.39 10.38 -5.62
C VAL A 37 -2.29 9.38 -6.32
N TYR A 38 -2.01 8.09 -6.12
CA TYR A 38 -2.86 7.00 -6.58
C TYR A 38 -3.51 6.29 -5.40
N GLN A 39 -4.83 6.27 -5.40
CA GLN A 39 -5.60 5.57 -4.39
C GLN A 39 -5.88 4.14 -4.84
N GLY A 40 -5.90 3.22 -3.88
CA GLY A 40 -6.25 1.82 -4.12
C GLY A 40 -7.06 1.26 -2.97
N CYS A 41 -7.83 0.23 -3.25
CA CYS A 41 -8.59 -0.52 -2.27
C CYS A 41 -8.40 -2.02 -2.54
N ASN A 42 -8.72 -2.86 -1.55
CA ASN A 42 -8.68 -4.29 -1.77
C ASN A 42 -9.94 -4.75 -2.51
N ILE A 43 -9.75 -5.75 -3.38
CA ILE A 43 -10.78 -6.31 -4.25
C ILE A 43 -10.68 -7.82 -4.15
N GLU A 44 -11.66 -8.43 -3.49
CA GLU A 44 -11.67 -9.86 -3.24
C GLU A 44 -12.28 -10.65 -4.39
N ASN A 45 -11.97 -11.94 -4.40
CA ASN A 45 -12.45 -12.85 -5.43
C ASN A 45 -12.81 -14.20 -4.80
N ALA A 46 -13.84 -14.85 -5.31
CA ALA A 46 -14.29 -16.16 -4.84
C ALA A 46 -13.18 -17.23 -4.92
N ALA A 47 -12.26 -17.09 -5.85
CA ALA A 47 -11.13 -18.01 -5.99
C ALA A 47 -9.99 -17.74 -5.00
N TYR A 48 -10.07 -16.67 -4.22
CA TYR A 48 -9.10 -16.16 -3.24
C TYR A 48 -7.75 -15.77 -3.85
N GLY A 49 -7.09 -16.63 -4.59
CA GLY A 49 -5.79 -16.33 -5.22
C GLY A 49 -5.75 -15.05 -6.03
N PRO A 50 -6.76 -14.72 -6.86
CA PRO A 50 -6.81 -13.44 -7.57
C PRO A 50 -7.13 -12.21 -6.73
N THR A 51 -7.49 -12.38 -5.44
CA THR A 51 -7.74 -11.27 -4.53
C THR A 51 -6.55 -10.31 -4.56
N ASN A 52 -6.84 -9.00 -4.73
CA ASN A 52 -5.79 -8.00 -4.81
C ASN A 52 -5.86 -7.05 -3.63
N CYS A 53 -4.70 -6.80 -3.01
CA CYS A 53 -4.58 -5.88 -1.88
C CYS A 53 -4.64 -4.42 -2.34
N ALA A 54 -5.00 -3.52 -1.42
CA ALA A 54 -5.10 -2.09 -1.70
C ALA A 54 -3.78 -1.50 -2.22
N GLU A 55 -2.67 -1.88 -1.61
CA GLU A 55 -1.35 -1.40 -1.99
C GLU A 55 -1.01 -1.76 -3.44
N ARG A 56 -1.29 -3.01 -3.84
CA ARG A 56 -1.06 -3.46 -5.23
C ARG A 56 -1.95 -2.73 -6.20
N THR A 57 -3.22 -2.50 -5.84
CA THR A 57 -4.13 -1.72 -6.70
C THR A 57 -3.55 -0.33 -6.97
N ALA A 58 -3.05 0.34 -5.93
CA ALA A 58 -2.46 1.68 -6.07
C ALA A 58 -1.20 1.64 -6.95
N PHE A 59 -0.29 0.72 -6.70
CA PHE A 59 0.94 0.58 -7.49
C PHE A 59 0.64 0.24 -8.95
N PHE A 60 -0.27 -0.69 -9.20
CA PHE A 60 -0.60 -1.11 -10.57
C PHE A 60 -1.23 0.02 -11.38
N LYS A 61 -2.08 0.84 -10.75
CA LYS A 61 -2.62 2.03 -11.38
C LYS A 61 -1.52 3.03 -11.76
N ALA A 62 -0.61 3.29 -10.83
CA ALA A 62 0.48 4.23 -11.04
C ALA A 62 1.45 3.74 -12.12
N VAL A 63 1.81 2.46 -12.08
CA VAL A 63 2.70 1.85 -13.07
C VAL A 63 2.03 1.84 -14.46
N TYR A 64 0.74 1.57 -14.52
CA TYR A 64 -0.02 1.64 -15.78
C TYR A 64 0.06 3.04 -16.40
N ASP A 65 -0.01 4.08 -15.56
CA ASP A 65 0.05 5.47 -16.03
C ASP A 65 1.49 5.96 -16.30
N GLY A 66 2.49 5.10 -16.14
CA GLY A 66 3.88 5.40 -16.48
C GLY A 66 4.76 5.86 -15.32
N HIS A 67 4.25 5.90 -14.09
CA HIS A 67 5.07 6.29 -12.95
C HIS A 67 6.04 5.18 -12.54
N ARG A 68 7.28 5.57 -12.21
CA ARG A 68 8.36 4.65 -11.80
C ARG A 68 9.11 5.13 -10.57
N SER A 69 8.82 6.33 -10.07
CA SER A 69 9.49 6.93 -8.90
C SER A 69 8.45 7.28 -7.85
N PHE A 70 8.66 6.78 -6.63
CA PHE A 70 7.67 6.85 -5.55
C PHE A 70 8.31 7.34 -4.26
N THR A 71 7.55 8.06 -3.45
CA THR A 71 8.02 8.67 -2.20
C THR A 71 7.51 7.94 -0.96
N ALA A 72 6.21 7.62 -0.92
CA ALA A 72 5.58 7.04 0.26
C ALA A 72 4.23 6.39 -0.08
N ILE A 73 3.76 5.54 0.82
CA ILE A 73 2.42 4.99 0.76
C ILE A 73 1.79 5.05 2.15
N ALA A 74 0.51 5.37 2.22
CA ALA A 74 -0.29 5.21 3.44
C ALA A 74 -1.24 4.03 3.28
N VAL A 75 -1.43 3.26 4.35
CA VAL A 75 -2.30 2.09 4.38
C VAL A 75 -3.17 2.17 5.63
N VAL A 76 -4.45 1.93 5.47
CA VAL A 76 -5.41 1.80 6.58
C VAL A 76 -6.33 0.62 6.33
N GLY A 77 -6.82 -0.01 7.39
CA GLY A 77 -7.76 -1.10 7.21
C GLY A 77 -8.41 -1.55 8.50
N GLY A 78 -9.47 -2.32 8.36
CA GLY A 78 -10.17 -2.88 9.49
C GLY A 78 -11.48 -3.57 9.11
N LYS A 79 -11.99 -4.37 10.02
CA LYS A 79 -13.25 -5.10 9.87
C LYS A 79 -14.40 -4.12 9.69
N ASP A 80 -15.16 -4.32 8.62
CA ASP A 80 -16.30 -3.47 8.24
C ASP A 80 -15.94 -1.97 8.10
N GLY A 81 -14.65 -1.67 7.87
CA GLY A 81 -14.16 -0.30 7.76
C GLY A 81 -13.82 0.37 9.08
N ALA A 82 -13.85 -0.36 10.20
CA ALA A 82 -13.48 0.18 11.52
C ALA A 82 -11.96 0.09 11.73
N ILE A 83 -11.30 1.25 11.81
CA ILE A 83 -9.86 1.33 12.01
C ILE A 83 -9.59 1.28 13.51
N THR A 84 -9.08 0.15 14.01
CA THR A 84 -8.80 -0.04 15.44
C THR A 84 -7.31 -0.10 15.76
N GLY A 85 -6.47 -0.38 14.79
CA GLY A 85 -5.02 -0.44 14.96
C GLY A 85 -4.32 -0.30 13.63
N SER A 86 -2.99 -0.37 13.62
CA SER A 86 -2.22 -0.32 12.40
C SER A 86 -2.50 -1.56 11.53
N PHE A 87 -2.46 -1.37 10.22
CA PHE A 87 -2.74 -2.43 9.26
C PHE A 87 -1.55 -2.55 8.31
N PRO A 88 -0.55 -3.38 8.66
CA PRO A 88 0.67 -3.48 7.87
C PRO A 88 0.43 -4.21 6.56
N PRO A 89 1.21 -3.89 5.49
CA PRO A 89 1.14 -4.62 4.23
C PRO A 89 1.49 -6.09 4.39
N CYS A 90 0.79 -6.96 3.68
CA CYS A 90 1.10 -8.39 3.66
C CYS A 90 2.44 -8.66 2.95
N GLY A 91 2.96 -9.89 3.09
CA GLY A 91 4.25 -10.25 2.49
C GLY A 91 4.28 -10.11 0.98
N VAL A 92 3.20 -10.45 0.30
CA VAL A 92 3.10 -10.31 -1.17
C VAL A 92 3.20 -8.84 -1.56
N CYS A 93 2.50 -7.95 -0.86
CA CYS A 93 2.58 -6.50 -1.12
C CYS A 93 3.96 -5.95 -0.83
N ARG A 94 4.64 -6.42 0.21
CA ARG A 94 6.01 -6.00 0.52
C ARG A 94 6.95 -6.34 -0.64
N GLN A 95 6.83 -7.52 -1.22
CA GLN A 95 7.64 -7.92 -2.38
C GLN A 95 7.31 -7.07 -3.60
N VAL A 96 6.02 -6.81 -3.86
CA VAL A 96 5.60 -5.96 -5.00
C VAL A 96 6.17 -4.56 -4.83
N MET A 97 6.06 -3.97 -3.65
CA MET A 97 6.64 -2.65 -3.38
C MET A 97 8.15 -2.65 -3.59
N ARG A 98 8.84 -3.69 -3.14
CA ARG A 98 10.30 -3.79 -3.26
C ARG A 98 10.79 -3.70 -4.70
N GLU A 99 10.01 -4.16 -5.66
CA GLU A 99 10.35 -4.04 -7.09
C GLU A 99 10.51 -2.58 -7.53
N PHE A 100 9.67 -1.69 -7.00
CA PHE A 100 9.50 -0.33 -7.52
C PHE A 100 10.14 0.76 -6.68
N VAL A 101 10.48 0.50 -5.39
CA VAL A 101 10.90 1.55 -4.47
C VAL A 101 12.30 1.31 -3.91
N HIS A 102 12.95 2.40 -3.51
CA HIS A 102 14.24 2.37 -2.84
C HIS A 102 14.07 2.19 -1.32
N ASP A 103 15.19 2.00 -0.62
CA ASP A 103 15.20 1.69 0.82
C ASP A 103 14.55 2.77 1.68
N GLU A 104 14.61 4.03 1.26
CA GLU A 104 14.10 5.18 2.01
C GLU A 104 12.60 5.43 1.78
N PHE A 105 11.95 4.70 0.89
CA PHE A 105 10.50 4.82 0.68
C PHE A 105 9.77 4.57 2.00
N MET A 106 8.80 5.43 2.33
CA MET A 106 8.12 5.38 3.62
C MET A 106 6.74 4.73 3.51
N ILE A 107 6.44 3.88 4.49
CA ILE A 107 5.12 3.25 4.65
C ILE A 107 4.51 3.80 5.94
N TYR A 108 3.38 4.49 5.79
CA TYR A 108 2.61 5.02 6.92
C TYR A 108 1.40 4.13 7.16
N MET A 109 1.36 3.48 8.32
CA MET A 109 0.29 2.56 8.69
C MET A 109 -0.63 3.28 9.68
N GLY A 110 -1.81 3.69 9.21
CA GLY A 110 -2.76 4.43 10.02
C GLY A 110 -3.46 3.53 11.04
N GLY A 111 -3.58 4.02 12.25
CA GLY A 111 -4.32 3.39 13.34
C GLY A 111 -5.44 4.29 13.84
N ALA A 112 -6.06 3.90 14.97
CA ALA A 112 -7.15 4.66 15.56
C ALA A 112 -6.70 6.03 16.07
N ASP A 113 -5.48 6.11 16.64
CA ASP A 113 -4.97 7.30 17.33
C ASP A 113 -3.68 7.82 16.71
N GLY A 114 -3.53 7.74 15.40
CA GLY A 114 -2.33 8.20 14.73
C GLY A 114 -1.82 7.19 13.74
N TYR A 115 -0.50 7.18 13.53
CA TYR A 115 0.09 6.25 12.55
C TYR A 115 1.47 5.77 13.03
N THR A 116 1.89 4.63 12.47
CA THR A 116 3.24 4.11 12.60
C THR A 116 3.94 4.27 11.26
N ALA A 117 5.23 4.59 11.26
CA ALA A 117 6.01 4.77 10.04
C ALA A 117 7.18 3.80 10.00
N MET A 118 7.39 3.15 8.84
CA MET A 118 8.56 2.31 8.59
C MET A 118 9.10 2.62 7.20
N SER A 119 10.43 2.52 7.04
CA SER A 119 11.03 2.56 5.71
C SER A 119 10.88 1.21 5.01
N MET A 120 11.04 1.18 3.69
CA MET A 120 11.02 -0.08 2.94
C MET A 120 12.10 -1.05 3.46
N ALA A 121 13.29 -0.53 3.77
CA ALA A 121 14.38 -1.35 4.32
C ALA A 121 13.99 -2.01 5.65
N GLU A 122 13.26 -1.29 6.50
CA GLU A 122 12.78 -1.83 7.77
C GLU A 122 11.62 -2.83 7.57
N LEU A 123 10.74 -2.56 6.61
CA LEU A 123 9.55 -3.38 6.38
C LEU A 123 9.90 -4.74 5.76
N LEU A 124 10.92 -4.78 4.90
CA LEU A 124 11.38 -6.01 4.23
C LEU A 124 12.91 -6.05 4.22
N PRO A 125 13.54 -6.38 5.36
CA PRO A 125 15.01 -6.51 5.43
C PRO A 125 15.51 -7.58 4.46
N ALA A 126 16.62 -7.28 3.76
CA ALA A 126 17.21 -8.18 2.78
C ALA A 126 16.23 -8.63 1.69
N GLY A 127 15.29 -7.74 1.32
CA GLY A 127 14.27 -8.07 0.32
C GLY A 127 14.86 -8.31 -1.06
N PHE A 128 14.28 -9.26 -1.79
CA PHE A 128 14.71 -9.57 -3.14
C PHE A 128 14.40 -8.43 -4.10
N LYS A 129 15.41 -7.94 -4.83
CA LYS A 129 15.24 -6.89 -5.82
C LYS A 129 16.08 -7.22 -7.05
N ALA A 130 15.44 -7.22 -8.21
CA ALA A 130 16.08 -7.66 -9.46
C ALA A 130 17.32 -6.83 -9.79
N SER A 131 17.27 -5.50 -9.59
CA SER A 131 18.41 -4.62 -9.86
C SER A 131 19.65 -4.91 -9.00
N GLU A 132 19.46 -5.54 -7.84
CA GLU A 132 20.54 -5.88 -6.92
C GLU A 132 20.94 -7.36 -6.99
N HIS A 133 20.00 -8.25 -7.32
CA HIS A 133 20.19 -9.70 -7.18
C HIS A 133 20.08 -10.47 -8.50
N MET A 134 19.77 -9.80 -9.60
CA MET A 134 19.69 -10.40 -10.94
C MET A 134 20.48 -9.56 -11.94
N ALA A 135 21.04 -10.21 -12.94
CA ALA A 135 21.77 -9.54 -14.02
C ALA A 135 20.80 -9.07 -15.11
N LEU A 136 20.09 -8.00 -14.82
CA LEU A 136 19.12 -7.40 -15.75
C LEU A 136 19.65 -6.13 -16.39
#